data_01833609e2a0b0c9d824013cdc2cc176
#
_entry.id   01833609e2a0b0c9d824013cdc2cc176
#
_cell.length_a   1.000
_cell.length_b   1.000
_cell.length_c   1.000
_cell.angle_alpha   90.00
_cell.angle_beta   90.00
_cell.angle_gamma   90.00
#
_symmetry.space_group_name_H-M   'P 1'
#
loop_
_entity.id
_entity.type
_entity.pdbx_description
1 polymer ?
#
loop_
_entity_poly.entity_id
_entity_poly.type
_entity_poly.pdbx_seq_one_letter_code
_entity_poly.pdbx_strand_id
1 'polypeptide(L)'
;MSSDTSSLITETVKALQAEVPALEALKLVFGLDLQAPGDVQSFRVELPGPDVAKRYADDGRVNVQMRREAFNELADDPTLTKAQALLAKGLIKPSGDPNIIKLIGQVADKQLSRARKAG
;
A
#
# COMPACT_ATOMS: atom_id res chain seq x y z
N MET A 1 2.46 -8.23 18.99
CA MET A 1 1.89 -9.46 18.47
C MET A 1 1.78 -9.42 16.97
N SER A 2 2.23 -10.50 16.32
CA SER A 2 2.33 -10.55 14.87
C SER A 2 0.97 -10.44 14.17
N SER A 3 -0.10 -10.96 14.79
CA SER A 3 -1.45 -10.88 14.24
C SER A 3 -1.94 -9.45 14.10
N ASP A 4 -1.48 -8.55 14.97
CA ASP A 4 -1.92 -7.15 14.94
C ASP A 4 -1.38 -6.42 13.74
N THR A 5 -0.15 -6.72 13.31
CA THR A 5 0.43 -6.09 12.12
C THR A 5 -0.33 -6.51 10.86
N SER A 6 -0.65 -7.79 10.70
CA SER A 6 -1.42 -8.26 9.55
C SER A 6 -2.82 -7.64 9.53
N SER A 7 -3.46 -7.52 10.68
CA SER A 7 -4.76 -6.88 10.79
C SER A 7 -4.69 -5.40 10.43
N LEU A 8 -3.64 -4.72 10.87
CA LEU A 8 -3.44 -3.31 10.60
C LEU A 8 -3.21 -3.08 9.09
N ILE A 9 -2.43 -3.94 8.45
CA ILE A 9 -2.23 -3.90 7.00
C ILE A 9 -3.56 -4.09 6.29
N THR A 10 -4.34 -5.09 6.71
CA THR A 10 -5.63 -5.40 6.11
C THR A 10 -6.57 -4.18 6.18
N GLU A 11 -6.67 -3.56 7.34
CA GLU A 11 -7.56 -2.40 7.54
C GLU A 11 -7.09 -1.19 6.74
N THR A 12 -5.76 -0.96 6.70
CA THR A 12 -5.18 0.15 5.95
C THR A 12 -5.47 -0.02 4.46
N VAL A 13 -5.24 -1.21 3.91
CA VAL A 13 -5.48 -1.49 2.50
C VAL A 13 -6.97 -1.38 2.16
N LYS A 14 -7.85 -1.89 3.03
CA LYS A 14 -9.29 -1.75 2.83
C LYS A 14 -9.73 -0.29 2.77
N ALA A 15 -9.18 0.55 3.64
CA ALA A 15 -9.50 1.97 3.64
C ALA A 15 -9.05 2.65 2.34
N LEU A 16 -7.86 2.30 1.84
CA LEU A 16 -7.37 2.84 0.57
C LEU A 16 -8.21 2.34 -0.61
N GLN A 17 -8.63 1.08 -0.60
CA GLN A 17 -9.51 0.55 -1.63
C GLN A 17 -10.87 1.25 -1.63
N ALA A 18 -11.40 1.56 -0.44
CA ALA A 18 -12.67 2.26 -0.33
C ALA A 18 -12.57 3.67 -0.91
N GLU A 19 -11.42 4.32 -0.74
CA GLU A 19 -11.18 5.64 -1.31
C GLU A 19 -10.94 5.58 -2.82
N VAL A 20 -10.34 4.48 -3.31
CA VAL A 20 -10.01 4.30 -4.73
C VAL A 20 -10.66 3.01 -5.22
N PRO A 21 -11.95 3.04 -5.58
CA PRO A 21 -12.66 1.81 -5.98
C PRO A 21 -12.04 1.05 -7.15
N ALA A 22 -11.31 1.75 -8.02
CA ALA A 22 -10.63 1.11 -9.14
C ALA A 22 -9.59 0.08 -8.68
N LEU A 23 -9.05 0.21 -7.46
CA LEU A 23 -8.10 -0.76 -6.91
C LEU A 23 -8.74 -2.13 -6.65
N GLU A 24 -10.04 -2.17 -6.37
CA GLU A 24 -10.76 -3.43 -6.16
C GLU A 24 -10.84 -4.27 -7.42
N ALA A 25 -10.82 -3.61 -8.57
CA ALA A 25 -10.84 -4.30 -9.86
C ALA A 25 -9.49 -4.89 -10.24
N LEU A 26 -8.43 -4.48 -9.58
CA LEU A 26 -7.10 -4.98 -9.83
C LEU A 26 -6.87 -6.26 -9.05
N LYS A 27 -6.60 -7.35 -9.75
CA LYS A 27 -6.18 -8.60 -9.12
C LYS A 27 -4.66 -8.56 -9.02
N LEU A 28 -4.17 -7.93 -7.97
CA LEU A 28 -2.75 -7.64 -7.82
C LEU A 28 -2.20 -8.29 -6.56
N VAL A 29 -1.06 -8.95 -6.71
CA VAL A 29 -0.26 -9.43 -5.57
C VAL A 29 0.94 -8.53 -5.45
N PHE A 30 1.17 -7.98 -4.27
CA PHE A 30 2.37 -7.18 -4.02
C PHE A 30 3.01 -7.57 -2.70
N GLY A 31 4.31 -7.30 -2.59
CA GLY A 31 5.04 -7.48 -1.36
C GLY A 31 5.08 -6.18 -0.57
N LEU A 32 5.03 -6.28 0.74
CA LEU A 32 5.18 -5.15 1.63
C LEU A 32 6.28 -5.49 2.64
N ASP A 33 7.37 -4.72 2.62
CA ASP A 33 8.47 -4.89 3.55
C ASP A 33 8.44 -3.73 4.56
N LEU A 34 8.25 -4.07 5.83
CA LEU A 34 8.27 -3.11 6.92
C LEU A 34 9.61 -3.20 7.64
N GLN A 35 10.37 -2.11 7.59
CA GLN A 35 11.72 -2.05 8.14
C GLN A 35 11.71 -1.39 9.52
N ALA A 36 12.31 -2.07 10.48
CA ALA A 36 12.55 -1.56 11.81
C ALA A 36 14.03 -1.76 12.13
N PRO A 37 14.60 -1.08 13.14
CA PRO A 37 15.99 -1.29 13.49
C PRO A 37 16.29 -2.76 13.79
N GLY A 38 17.19 -3.36 13.00
CA GLY A 38 17.58 -4.75 13.17
C GLY A 38 16.58 -5.79 12.68
N ASP A 39 15.50 -5.37 12.02
CA ASP A 39 14.47 -6.31 11.56
C ASP A 39 13.78 -5.84 10.31
N VAL A 40 13.36 -6.79 9.48
CA VAL A 40 12.52 -6.53 8.31
C VAL A 40 11.43 -7.59 8.30
N GLN A 41 10.17 -7.15 8.29
CA GLN A 41 9.02 -8.05 8.19
C GLN A 41 8.42 -7.94 6.80
N SER A 42 8.31 -9.08 6.11
CA SER A 42 7.77 -9.14 4.76
C SER A 42 6.38 -9.74 4.77
N PHE A 43 5.48 -9.12 4.02
CA PHE A 43 4.09 -9.54 3.90
C PHE A 43 3.72 -9.68 2.43
N ARG A 44 2.89 -10.67 2.14
CA ARG A 44 2.29 -10.83 0.82
C ARG A 44 0.87 -10.34 0.90
N VAL A 45 0.52 -9.38 0.06
CA VAL A 45 -0.83 -8.79 0.03
C VAL A 45 -1.46 -9.07 -1.33
N GLU A 46 -2.63 -9.68 -1.30
CA GLU A 46 -3.37 -10.01 -2.52
C GLU A 46 -4.67 -9.23 -2.55
N LEU A 47 -4.85 -8.42 -3.60
CA LEU A 47 -6.07 -7.67 -3.83
C LEU A 47 -7.03 -8.47 -4.70
N PRO A 48 -8.33 -8.32 -4.56
CA PRO A 48 -9.02 -7.25 -3.81
C PRO A 48 -9.33 -7.57 -2.35
N GLY A 49 -9.20 -8.75 -1.86
CA GLY A 49 -9.54 -9.18 -0.51
C GLY A 49 -9.56 -8.10 0.57
N PRO A 50 -8.46 -7.47 1.02
CA PRO A 50 -7.12 -7.99 0.82
C PRO A 50 -6.85 -9.24 1.64
N ASP A 51 -6.03 -10.11 1.08
CA ASP A 51 -5.56 -11.30 1.78
C ASP A 51 -4.09 -11.07 2.14
N VAL A 52 -3.81 -10.98 3.43
CA VAL A 52 -2.48 -10.64 3.93
C VAL A 52 -1.85 -11.87 4.59
N ALA A 53 -0.68 -12.26 4.10
CA ALA A 53 0.08 -13.37 4.65
C ALA A 53 1.46 -12.88 5.06
N LYS A 54 1.95 -13.32 6.21
CA LYS A 54 3.28 -12.96 6.69
C LYS A 54 4.32 -13.86 6.02
N ARG A 55 4.67 -13.52 4.79
CA ARG A 55 5.70 -14.21 4.02
C ARG A 55 6.15 -13.33 2.86
N TYR A 56 7.29 -13.66 2.28
CA TYR A 56 7.79 -12.97 1.11
C TYR A 56 6.85 -13.23 -0.09
N ALA A 57 6.57 -12.18 -0.87
CA ALA A 57 5.73 -12.29 -2.06
C ALA A 57 6.59 -12.57 -3.29
N ASP A 58 6.97 -13.84 -3.49
CA ASP A 58 7.77 -14.25 -4.63
C ASP A 58 7.00 -14.19 -5.94
N ASP A 59 5.68 -14.18 -5.87
CA ASP A 59 4.78 -14.04 -7.03
C ASP A 59 4.28 -12.60 -7.20
N GLY A 60 4.77 -11.65 -6.40
CA GLY A 60 4.36 -10.25 -6.48
C GLY A 60 5.07 -9.53 -7.62
N ARG A 61 4.30 -8.77 -8.41
CA ARG A 61 4.86 -7.94 -9.48
C ARG A 61 5.41 -6.62 -8.97
N VAL A 62 4.96 -6.20 -7.81
CA VAL A 62 5.38 -4.95 -7.18
C VAL A 62 5.77 -5.26 -5.74
N ASN A 63 6.83 -4.62 -5.29
CA ASN A 63 7.25 -4.69 -3.89
C ASN A 63 7.31 -3.28 -3.33
N VAL A 64 6.75 -3.07 -2.16
CA VAL A 64 6.72 -1.77 -1.50
C VAL A 64 7.53 -1.87 -0.23
N GLN A 65 8.53 -1.00 -0.10
CA GLN A 65 9.36 -0.92 1.10
C GLN A 65 9.04 0.35 1.84
N MET A 66 8.89 0.27 3.15
CA MET A 66 8.74 1.44 4.00
C MET A 66 9.20 1.11 5.41
N ARG A 67 9.56 2.15 6.17
CA ARG A 67 9.86 1.97 7.58
C ARG A 67 8.57 1.72 8.33
N ARG A 68 8.66 0.96 9.41
CA ARG A 68 7.52 0.69 10.28
C ARG A 68 6.86 1.98 10.75
N GLU A 69 7.66 3.01 11.05
CA GLU A 69 7.15 4.30 11.49
C GLU A 69 6.28 4.97 10.41
N ALA A 70 6.72 4.92 9.16
CA ALA A 70 5.94 5.48 8.05
C ALA A 70 4.63 4.71 7.86
N PHE A 71 4.67 3.40 8.00
CA PHE A 71 3.47 2.59 7.93
C PHE A 71 2.48 2.94 9.05
N ASN A 72 3.00 3.15 10.27
CA ASN A 72 2.14 3.53 11.40
C ASN A 72 1.45 4.87 11.13
N GLU A 73 2.16 5.83 10.53
CA GLU A 73 1.55 7.11 10.14
C GLU A 73 0.42 6.89 9.12
N LEU A 74 0.66 6.04 8.14
CA LEU A 74 -0.36 5.74 7.13
C LEU A 74 -1.56 5.03 7.76
N ALA A 75 -1.32 4.11 8.68
CA ALA A 75 -2.39 3.38 9.36
C ALA A 75 -3.26 4.31 10.23
N ASP A 76 -2.64 5.34 10.82
CA ASP A 76 -3.38 6.33 11.61
C ASP A 76 -4.25 7.24 10.73
N ASP A 77 -3.84 7.45 9.48
CA ASP A 77 -4.56 8.28 8.50
C ASP A 77 -4.53 7.57 7.15
N PRO A 78 -5.33 6.50 6.99
CA PRO A 78 -5.25 5.65 5.80
C PRO A 78 -5.96 6.29 4.61
N THR A 79 -5.38 7.37 4.12
CA THR A 79 -5.90 8.13 2.98
C THR A 79 -4.88 8.14 1.84
N LEU A 80 -5.39 8.34 0.64
CA LEU A 80 -4.55 8.47 -0.54
C LEU A 80 -3.65 9.70 -0.43
N THR A 81 -4.16 10.78 0.14
CA THR A 81 -3.39 12.01 0.37
C THR A 81 -2.18 11.73 1.26
N LYS A 82 -2.38 10.98 2.34
CA LYS A 82 -1.28 10.62 3.24
C LYS A 82 -0.26 9.72 2.54
N ALA A 83 -0.75 8.73 1.79
CA ALA A 83 0.12 7.82 1.04
C ALA A 83 0.99 8.60 0.05
N GLN A 84 0.41 9.55 -0.68
CA GLN A 84 1.16 10.36 -1.63
C GLN A 84 2.18 11.27 -0.95
N ALA A 85 1.83 11.81 0.21
CA ALA A 85 2.77 12.63 0.97
C ALA A 85 4.00 11.82 1.41
N LEU A 86 3.78 10.59 1.88
CA LEU A 86 4.87 9.71 2.27
C LEU A 86 5.72 9.30 1.07
N LEU A 87 5.07 9.03 -0.06
CA LEU A 87 5.78 8.69 -1.29
C LEU A 87 6.64 9.85 -1.76
N ALA A 88 6.12 11.08 -1.73
CA ALA A 88 6.85 12.27 -2.14
C ALA A 88 8.08 12.53 -1.27
N LYS A 89 8.02 12.14 0.01
CA LYS A 89 9.15 12.26 0.93
C LYS A 89 10.17 11.12 0.78
N GLY A 90 9.88 10.14 -0.09
CA GLY A 90 10.75 8.99 -0.25
C GLY A 90 10.62 7.96 0.87
N LEU A 91 9.58 8.03 1.66
CA LEU A 91 9.33 7.11 2.78
C LEU A 91 8.62 5.85 2.34
N ILE A 92 7.98 5.87 1.19
CA ILE A 92 7.41 4.69 0.54
C ILE A 92 8.21 4.47 -0.75
N LYS A 93 8.78 3.29 -0.91
CA LYS A 93 9.65 2.97 -2.05
C LYS A 93 9.07 1.78 -2.83
N PRO A 94 8.29 2.04 -3.89
CA PRO A 94 7.81 0.96 -4.74
C PRO A 94 8.91 0.50 -5.69
N SER A 95 8.92 -0.79 -6.01
CA SER A 95 9.82 -1.37 -6.99
C SER A 95 9.12 -2.52 -7.70
N GLY A 96 9.68 -2.99 -8.81
CA GLY A 96 9.12 -4.10 -9.57
C GLY A 96 8.65 -3.64 -10.94
N ASP A 97 7.52 -4.15 -11.40
CA ASP A 97 7.01 -3.89 -12.74
C ASP A 97 6.64 -2.41 -12.92
N PRO A 98 7.40 -1.66 -13.74
CA PRO A 98 7.16 -0.22 -13.88
C PRO A 98 5.81 0.10 -14.51
N ASN A 99 5.25 -0.79 -15.32
CA ASN A 99 3.95 -0.56 -15.95
C ASN A 99 2.83 -0.60 -14.91
N ILE A 100 2.93 -1.51 -13.94
CA ILE A 100 1.95 -1.62 -12.86
C ILE A 100 2.08 -0.43 -11.92
N ILE A 101 3.30 -0.04 -11.57
CA ILE A 101 3.55 1.12 -10.71
C ILE A 101 2.96 2.38 -11.35
N LYS A 102 3.19 2.56 -12.65
CA LYS A 102 2.64 3.70 -13.39
C LYS A 102 1.12 3.68 -13.42
N LEU A 103 0.53 2.52 -13.63
CA LEU A 103 -0.93 2.37 -13.65
C LEU A 103 -1.55 2.75 -12.31
N ILE A 104 -0.97 2.27 -11.21
CA ILE A 104 -1.46 2.59 -9.87
C ILE A 104 -1.35 4.10 -9.62
N GLY A 105 -0.23 4.71 -10.02
CA GLY A 105 -0.04 6.14 -9.90
C GLY A 105 -1.10 6.94 -10.67
N GLN A 106 -1.42 6.52 -11.89
CA GLN A 106 -2.42 7.19 -12.71
C GLN A 106 -3.83 7.07 -12.09
N VAL A 107 -4.17 5.91 -11.58
CA VAL A 107 -5.45 5.69 -10.92
C VAL A 107 -5.57 6.58 -9.67
N ALA A 108 -4.50 6.66 -8.89
CA ALA A 108 -4.45 7.50 -7.70
C ALA A 108 -4.60 8.98 -8.04
N ASP A 109 -3.88 9.45 -9.06
CA ASP A 109 -3.95 10.85 -9.49
C ASP A 109 -5.34 11.23 -9.96
N LYS A 110 -6.00 10.35 -10.71
CA LYS A 110 -7.37 10.59 -11.16
C LYS A 110 -8.33 10.72 -9.99
N GLN A 111 -8.18 9.86 -9.00
CA GLN A 111 -9.06 9.88 -7.83
C GLN A 111 -8.87 11.18 -7.04
N LEU A 112 -7.64 11.60 -6.84
CA LEU A 112 -7.36 12.86 -6.13
C LEU A 112 -7.89 14.06 -6.90
N SER A 113 -7.77 14.06 -8.23
CA SER A 113 -8.31 15.14 -9.07
C SER A 113 -9.82 15.22 -8.95
N ARG A 114 -10.51 14.08 -8.94
CA ARG A 114 -11.96 14.04 -8.76
C ARG A 114 -12.37 14.57 -7.39
N ALA A 115 -11.65 14.21 -6.35
CA ALA A 115 -11.93 14.68 -5.00
C ALA A 115 -11.77 16.19 -4.90
N ARG A 116 -10.75 16.77 -5.54
CA ARG A 116 -10.54 18.22 -5.57
C ARG A 116 -11.66 18.92 -6.30
N LYS A 117 -12.12 18.37 -7.43
CA LYS A 117 -13.21 18.96 -8.20
C LYS A 117 -14.54 18.87 -7.49
N ALA A 118 -14.76 17.80 -6.73
CA ALA A 118 -16.00 17.60 -5.99
C ALA A 118 -16.08 18.49 -4.75
N GLY A 119 -14.94 18.92 -4.24
CA GLY A 119 -14.88 19.81 -3.10
C GLY A 119 -14.87 21.24 -3.56
#